data_660815444bc766a98315fcf2be0be646
#
_entry.id   660815444bc766a98315fcf2be0be646
#
_cell.length_a   1.000
_cell.length_b   1.000
_cell.length_c   1.000
_cell.angle_alpha   90.00
_cell.angle_beta   90.00
_cell.angle_gamma   90.00
#
_symmetry.space_group_name_H-M   'P 1'
#
loop_
_entity.id
_entity.type
_entity.pdbx_description
1 polymer ?
#
loop_
_entity_poly.entity_id
_entity_poly.type
_entity_poly.pdbx_seq_one_letter_code
_entity_poly.pdbx_strand_id
1 'polypeptide(L)'
;TKDGKLVIFHDASVERTSNGTGFIKDMTYDELLSLDIGAWKSPEFAGQHIWTFGQLLDFCKETKMLLNMELKNYEVFYENLEQRVIDEICKRQMQEQVFVSSFNHISMQHFKELCPDIETGLLYDKPYLDMEHYVQRSNADNMHPRYMLLQYQPELMELFHGRGMKVNTWTVNDEENMKDMIARGVDCIISNHPDVLCRVADDVCD
;
A
#
# COMPACT_ATOMS: atom_id res chain seq x y z
N THR A 1 -14.24 6.04 -8.18
CA THR A 1 -14.96 6.22 -9.47
C THR A 1 -15.93 7.39 -9.41
N LYS A 2 -16.37 7.87 -10.58
CA LYS A 2 -17.35 8.96 -10.71
C LYS A 2 -18.68 8.67 -9.97
N ASP A 3 -19.13 7.42 -9.99
CA ASP A 3 -20.34 6.95 -9.31
C ASP A 3 -20.05 6.48 -7.86
N GLY A 4 -18.87 6.77 -7.38
CA GLY A 4 -18.52 6.58 -5.97
C GLY A 4 -18.18 5.15 -5.57
N LYS A 5 -17.77 4.26 -6.45
CA LYS A 5 -17.22 2.95 -6.06
C LYS A 5 -15.75 3.09 -5.70
N LEU A 6 -15.30 2.41 -4.65
CA LEU A 6 -13.88 2.21 -4.36
C LEU A 6 -13.37 1.06 -5.21
N VAL A 7 -12.34 1.30 -6.02
CA VAL A 7 -11.75 0.30 -6.93
C VAL A 7 -10.27 0.12 -6.65
N ILE A 8 -9.73 -1.04 -7.01
CA ILE A 8 -8.33 -1.38 -6.85
C ILE A 8 -7.59 -1.08 -8.16
N PHE A 9 -6.80 -0.01 -8.15
CA PHE A 9 -6.00 0.39 -9.29
C PHE A 9 -4.79 1.21 -8.83
N HIS A 10 -3.64 1.06 -9.48
CA HIS A 10 -2.41 1.75 -9.05
C HIS A 10 -2.37 3.21 -9.47
N ASP A 11 -2.64 3.49 -10.75
CA ASP A 11 -2.49 4.82 -11.33
C ASP A 11 -3.80 5.62 -11.26
N ALA A 12 -3.72 6.93 -11.28
CA ALA A 12 -4.90 7.80 -11.37
C ALA A 12 -5.64 7.67 -12.71
N SER A 13 -4.92 7.27 -13.78
CA SER A 13 -5.44 7.04 -15.12
C SER A 13 -5.31 5.58 -15.55
N VAL A 14 -6.10 5.16 -16.55
CA VAL A 14 -6.17 3.74 -16.95
C VAL A 14 -5.21 3.35 -18.08
N GLU A 15 -4.50 4.32 -18.70
CA GLU A 15 -3.74 4.10 -19.94
C GLU A 15 -2.62 3.07 -19.83
N ARG A 16 -1.85 3.08 -18.74
CA ARG A 16 -0.64 2.24 -18.61
C ARG A 16 -0.94 0.75 -18.52
N THR A 17 -2.04 0.40 -17.89
CA THR A 17 -2.36 -1.00 -17.53
C THR A 17 -3.74 -1.45 -18.01
N SER A 18 -4.31 -0.77 -19.01
CA SER A 18 -5.55 -1.20 -19.64
C SER A 18 -5.58 -0.87 -21.13
N ASN A 19 -6.64 -1.27 -21.80
CA ASN A 19 -6.95 -0.91 -23.17
C ASN A 19 -7.78 0.38 -23.30
N GLY A 20 -7.99 1.12 -22.20
CA GLY A 20 -8.76 2.36 -22.13
C GLY A 20 -7.91 3.61 -22.01
N THR A 21 -8.60 4.77 -21.92
CA THR A 21 -8.00 6.10 -21.72
C THR A 21 -8.87 6.91 -20.76
N GLY A 22 -8.25 7.75 -19.93
CA GLY A 22 -8.92 8.67 -19.02
C GLY A 22 -8.64 8.41 -17.54
N PHE A 23 -9.14 9.29 -16.68
CA PHE A 23 -8.96 9.20 -15.24
C PHE A 23 -10.07 8.38 -14.59
N ILE A 24 -9.71 7.55 -13.63
CA ILE A 24 -10.65 6.71 -12.85
C ILE A 24 -11.74 7.57 -12.20
N LYS A 25 -11.39 8.76 -11.69
CA LYS A 25 -12.35 9.68 -11.08
C LYS A 25 -13.47 10.16 -12.01
N ASP A 26 -13.24 10.12 -13.32
CA ASP A 26 -14.17 10.59 -14.36
C ASP A 26 -14.99 9.45 -14.98
N MET A 27 -14.70 8.20 -14.62
CA MET A 27 -15.35 6.99 -15.12
C MET A 27 -16.26 6.36 -14.05
N THR A 28 -17.39 5.81 -14.47
CA THR A 28 -18.23 4.95 -13.65
C THR A 28 -17.61 3.57 -13.50
N TYR A 29 -18.07 2.80 -12.51
CA TYR A 29 -17.59 1.43 -12.34
C TYR A 29 -17.92 0.53 -13.55
N ASP A 30 -19.10 0.69 -14.16
CA ASP A 30 -19.50 -0.07 -15.35
C ASP A 30 -18.59 0.24 -16.56
N GLU A 31 -18.19 1.50 -16.75
CA GLU A 31 -17.22 1.87 -17.77
C GLU A 31 -15.86 1.22 -17.51
N LEU A 32 -15.39 1.20 -16.26
CA LEU A 32 -14.13 0.53 -15.88
C LEU A 32 -14.20 -0.99 -16.04
N LEU A 33 -15.34 -1.63 -15.78
CA LEU A 33 -15.54 -3.07 -16.00
C LEU A 33 -15.46 -3.49 -17.46
N SER A 34 -15.69 -2.56 -18.39
CA SER A 34 -15.55 -2.84 -19.84
C SER A 34 -14.08 -2.92 -20.30
N LEU A 35 -13.14 -2.49 -19.46
CA LEU A 35 -11.71 -2.47 -19.78
C LEU A 35 -11.05 -3.81 -19.46
N ASP A 36 -10.11 -4.19 -20.31
CA ASP A 36 -9.16 -5.25 -20.04
C ASP A 36 -7.94 -4.67 -19.32
N ILE A 37 -7.70 -5.11 -18.09
CA ILE A 37 -6.57 -4.68 -17.26
C ILE A 37 -5.47 -5.74 -17.13
N GLY A 38 -5.53 -6.82 -17.91
CA GLY A 38 -4.57 -7.93 -17.82
C GLY A 38 -3.68 -8.08 -19.06
N ALA A 39 -4.22 -7.88 -20.27
CA ALA A 39 -3.52 -8.14 -21.53
C ALA A 39 -2.21 -7.33 -21.71
N TRP A 40 -2.10 -6.15 -21.10
CA TRP A 40 -0.86 -5.35 -21.10
C TRP A 40 0.34 -6.07 -20.45
N LYS A 41 0.07 -6.93 -19.49
CA LYS A 41 1.11 -7.68 -18.77
C LYS A 41 1.56 -8.92 -19.57
N SER A 42 0.59 -9.72 -20.02
CA SER A 42 0.79 -10.88 -20.89
C SER A 42 -0.56 -11.26 -21.53
N PRO A 43 -0.58 -11.81 -22.77
CA PRO A 43 -1.80 -12.32 -23.40
C PRO A 43 -2.56 -13.36 -22.56
N GLU A 44 -1.89 -14.10 -21.71
CA GLU A 44 -2.51 -15.08 -20.80
C GLU A 44 -3.40 -14.45 -19.73
N PHE A 45 -3.20 -13.16 -19.42
CA PHE A 45 -4.02 -12.41 -18.47
C PHE A 45 -5.11 -11.58 -19.15
N ALA A 46 -5.32 -11.73 -20.46
CA ALA A 46 -6.39 -11.02 -21.16
C ALA A 46 -7.76 -11.34 -20.55
N GLY A 47 -8.64 -10.32 -20.51
CA GLY A 47 -9.99 -10.45 -19.95
C GLY A 47 -10.05 -10.26 -18.43
N GLN A 48 -8.98 -9.82 -17.78
CA GLN A 48 -9.05 -9.43 -16.36
C GLN A 48 -9.73 -8.07 -16.20
N HIS A 49 -10.56 -7.97 -15.16
CA HIS A 49 -11.34 -6.76 -14.87
C HIS A 49 -10.98 -6.19 -13.50
N ILE A 50 -11.23 -4.89 -13.35
CA ILE A 50 -10.97 -4.15 -12.12
C ILE A 50 -11.86 -4.67 -10.98
N TRP A 51 -11.27 -4.84 -9.80
CA TRP A 51 -11.99 -5.21 -8.59
C TRP A 51 -12.43 -3.98 -7.80
N THR A 52 -13.57 -4.09 -7.14
CA THR A 52 -13.91 -3.16 -6.06
C THR A 52 -13.08 -3.47 -4.81
N PHE A 53 -12.92 -2.47 -3.95
CA PHE A 53 -12.27 -2.67 -2.65
C PHE A 53 -13.01 -3.71 -1.81
N GLY A 54 -14.35 -3.72 -1.86
CA GLY A 54 -15.15 -4.72 -1.17
C GLY A 54 -14.84 -6.16 -1.59
N GLN A 55 -14.66 -6.42 -2.91
CA GLN A 55 -14.28 -7.74 -3.42
C GLN A 55 -12.89 -8.17 -2.94
N LEU A 56 -11.92 -7.23 -2.90
CA LEU A 56 -10.59 -7.52 -2.36
C LEU A 56 -10.64 -7.87 -0.87
N LEU A 57 -11.40 -7.12 -0.08
CA LEU A 57 -11.59 -7.41 1.34
C LEU A 57 -12.20 -8.79 1.57
N ASP A 58 -13.25 -9.14 0.81
CA ASP A 58 -13.89 -10.46 0.91
C ASP A 58 -12.90 -11.59 0.58
N PHE A 59 -12.09 -11.42 -0.47
CA PHE A 59 -11.02 -12.36 -0.83
C PHE A 59 -9.97 -12.50 0.29
N CYS A 60 -9.47 -11.38 0.84
CA CYS A 60 -8.47 -11.41 1.92
C CYS A 60 -9.03 -12.06 3.18
N LYS A 61 -10.32 -11.85 3.49
CA LYS A 61 -10.99 -12.47 4.62
C LYS A 61 -11.06 -14.00 4.48
N GLU A 62 -11.44 -14.50 3.30
CA GLU A 62 -11.53 -15.93 3.00
C GLU A 62 -10.16 -16.60 3.05
N THR A 63 -9.14 -15.95 2.51
CA THR A 63 -7.76 -16.48 2.45
C THR A 63 -6.93 -16.20 3.70
N LYS A 64 -7.46 -15.41 4.65
CA LYS A 64 -6.77 -14.96 5.87
C LYS A 64 -5.48 -14.18 5.61
N MET A 65 -5.38 -13.52 4.46
CA MET A 65 -4.24 -12.68 4.11
C MET A 65 -4.32 -11.34 4.83
N LEU A 66 -3.19 -10.87 5.36
CA LEU A 66 -3.06 -9.47 5.78
C LEU A 66 -3.03 -8.58 4.54
N LEU A 67 -3.69 -7.43 4.63
CA LEU A 67 -3.80 -6.47 3.54
C LEU A 67 -3.14 -5.14 3.89
N ASN A 68 -2.12 -4.75 3.13
CA ASN A 68 -1.66 -3.35 3.07
C ASN A 68 -2.45 -2.63 1.96
N MET A 69 -3.33 -1.74 2.35
CA MET A 69 -4.11 -0.91 1.42
C MET A 69 -3.47 0.46 1.26
N GLU A 70 -2.95 0.76 0.07
CA GLU A 70 -2.43 2.08 -0.23
C GLU A 70 -3.54 3.00 -0.78
N LEU A 71 -3.75 4.16 -0.14
CA LEU A 71 -4.62 5.21 -0.66
C LEU A 71 -3.86 6.06 -1.68
N LYS A 72 -4.27 5.99 -2.93
CA LYS A 72 -3.71 6.77 -4.05
C LYS A 72 -4.40 8.13 -4.16
N ASN A 73 -4.19 8.99 -3.17
CA ASN A 73 -4.86 10.29 -3.02
C ASN A 73 -3.89 11.47 -2.88
N TYR A 74 -2.71 11.36 -3.45
CA TYR A 74 -1.72 12.44 -3.47
C TYR A 74 -1.62 13.17 -4.83
N GLU A 75 -2.05 12.53 -5.93
CA GLU A 75 -2.18 13.14 -7.25
C GLU A 75 -3.60 13.65 -7.50
N VAL A 76 -4.60 12.87 -7.08
CA VAL A 76 -6.01 13.19 -7.16
C VAL A 76 -6.62 13.11 -5.77
N PHE A 77 -7.21 14.21 -5.30
CA PHE A 77 -7.91 14.22 -4.01
C PHE A 77 -9.35 13.76 -4.21
N TYR A 78 -9.73 12.71 -3.46
CA TYR A 78 -11.07 12.16 -3.48
C TYR A 78 -11.80 12.56 -2.19
N GLU A 79 -13.00 13.12 -2.33
CA GLU A 79 -13.80 13.55 -1.19
C GLU A 79 -14.22 12.36 -0.32
N ASN A 80 -14.01 12.47 0.99
CA ASN A 80 -14.37 11.47 2.00
C ASN A 80 -13.79 10.06 1.73
N LEU A 81 -12.64 9.95 1.08
CA LEU A 81 -12.01 8.66 0.75
C LEU A 81 -11.72 7.86 2.02
N GLU A 82 -11.13 8.49 3.02
CA GLU A 82 -10.74 7.87 4.29
C GLU A 82 -11.96 7.23 4.98
N GLN A 83 -13.03 8.00 5.17
CA GLN A 83 -14.25 7.50 5.81
C GLN A 83 -14.85 6.32 5.05
N ARG A 84 -14.87 6.39 3.73
CA ARG A 84 -15.44 5.32 2.88
C ARG A 84 -14.62 4.04 2.94
N VAL A 85 -13.29 4.14 3.03
CA VAL A 85 -12.40 2.99 3.23
C VAL A 85 -12.63 2.39 4.61
N ILE A 86 -12.71 3.21 5.65
CA ILE A 86 -13.03 2.78 7.02
C ILE A 86 -14.37 2.04 7.05
N ASP A 87 -15.42 2.59 6.45
CA ASP A 87 -16.75 1.99 6.43
C ASP A 87 -16.74 0.58 5.80
N GLU A 88 -16.02 0.39 4.68
CA GLU A 88 -15.90 -0.92 4.03
C GLU A 88 -15.12 -1.94 4.86
N ILE A 89 -14.05 -1.51 5.57
CA ILE A 89 -13.25 -2.36 6.47
C ILE A 89 -14.09 -2.75 7.70
N CYS A 90 -14.71 -1.77 8.37
CA CYS A 90 -15.52 -1.98 9.58
C CYS A 90 -16.76 -2.84 9.31
N LYS A 91 -17.43 -2.63 8.18
CA LYS A 91 -18.57 -3.45 7.75
C LYS A 91 -18.24 -4.95 7.67
N ARG A 92 -16.97 -5.28 7.37
CA ARG A 92 -16.47 -6.66 7.26
C ARG A 92 -15.77 -7.15 8.52
N GLN A 93 -15.60 -6.29 9.53
CA GLN A 93 -14.86 -6.60 10.77
C GLN A 93 -13.43 -7.05 10.49
N MET A 94 -12.70 -6.27 9.65
CA MET A 94 -11.34 -6.59 9.20
C MET A 94 -10.27 -5.62 9.73
N GLN A 95 -10.56 -4.86 10.79
CA GLN A 95 -9.64 -3.84 11.33
C GLN A 95 -8.28 -4.42 11.72
N GLU A 96 -8.24 -5.65 12.26
CA GLU A 96 -7.01 -6.34 12.65
C GLU A 96 -6.26 -6.99 11.47
N GLN A 97 -6.89 -7.05 10.29
CA GLN A 97 -6.37 -7.74 9.11
C GLN A 97 -5.94 -6.77 8.00
N VAL A 98 -6.24 -5.48 8.17
CA VAL A 98 -5.93 -4.42 7.21
C VAL A 98 -5.13 -3.34 7.89
N PHE A 99 -4.05 -2.90 7.26
CA PHE A 99 -3.41 -1.63 7.57
C PHE A 99 -3.39 -0.74 6.32
N VAL A 100 -3.42 0.56 6.52
CA VAL A 100 -3.60 1.53 5.43
C VAL A 100 -2.37 2.41 5.32
N SER A 101 -1.90 2.64 4.10
CA SER A 101 -0.74 3.48 3.83
C SER A 101 -1.00 4.52 2.74
N SER A 102 -0.25 5.61 2.74
CA SER A 102 -0.29 6.61 1.68
C SER A 102 0.96 7.49 1.66
N PHE A 103 1.26 8.08 0.50
CA PHE A 103 2.16 9.23 0.35
C PHE A 103 1.52 10.55 0.82
N ASN A 104 0.20 10.59 0.97
CA ASN A 104 -0.50 11.71 1.57
C ASN A 104 -0.57 11.54 3.09
N HIS A 105 0.47 12.04 3.77
CA HIS A 105 0.59 11.87 5.22
C HIS A 105 -0.49 12.62 6.01
N ILE A 106 -1.04 13.72 5.45
CA ILE A 106 -2.19 14.41 6.05
C ILE A 106 -3.43 13.51 6.03
N SER A 107 -3.65 12.78 4.93
CA SER A 107 -4.72 11.79 4.83
C SER A 107 -4.54 10.67 5.86
N MET A 108 -3.33 10.18 6.09
CA MET A 108 -3.06 9.15 7.10
C MET A 108 -3.30 9.65 8.53
N GLN A 109 -2.93 10.88 8.82
CA GLN A 109 -3.25 11.50 10.11
C GLN A 109 -4.78 11.59 10.31
N HIS A 110 -5.49 12.08 9.30
CA HIS A 110 -6.95 12.15 9.34
C HIS A 110 -7.61 10.77 9.45
N PHE A 111 -7.09 9.78 8.72
CA PHE A 111 -7.53 8.39 8.82
C PHE A 111 -7.41 7.85 10.25
N LYS A 112 -6.26 8.10 10.90
CA LYS A 112 -6.00 7.66 12.28
C LYS A 112 -6.89 8.36 13.30
N GLU A 113 -7.24 9.63 13.06
CA GLU A 113 -8.20 10.38 13.89
C GLU A 113 -9.63 9.80 13.77
N LEU A 114 -10.03 9.37 12.57
CA LEU A 114 -11.35 8.78 12.32
C LEU A 114 -11.46 7.34 12.85
N CYS A 115 -10.41 6.54 12.74
CA CYS A 115 -10.41 5.13 13.16
C CYS A 115 -9.06 4.73 13.76
N PRO A 116 -8.85 4.94 15.07
CA PRO A 116 -7.60 4.60 15.76
C PRO A 116 -7.24 3.12 15.74
N ASP A 117 -8.23 2.24 15.55
CA ASP A 117 -8.05 0.78 15.61
C ASP A 117 -7.42 0.18 14.35
N ILE A 118 -7.35 0.93 13.24
CA ILE A 118 -6.69 0.50 12.01
C ILE A 118 -5.27 1.09 11.99
N GLU A 119 -4.26 0.23 11.79
CA GLU A 119 -2.87 0.69 11.66
C GLU A 119 -2.68 1.55 10.40
N THR A 120 -1.89 2.62 10.53
CA THR A 120 -1.55 3.53 9.44
C THR A 120 -0.06 3.54 9.15
N GLY A 121 0.31 3.68 7.86
CA GLY A 121 1.69 3.71 7.38
C GLY A 121 1.99 4.91 6.50
N LEU A 122 3.16 5.52 6.69
CA LEU A 122 3.62 6.68 5.93
C LEU A 122 4.61 6.26 4.85
N LEU A 123 4.17 6.31 3.58
CA LEU A 123 5.02 6.07 2.42
C LEU A 123 5.88 7.30 2.10
N TYR A 124 7.18 7.11 1.88
CA TYR A 124 8.05 8.19 1.42
C TYR A 124 9.26 7.69 0.64
N ASP A 125 9.75 8.50 -0.30
CA ASP A 125 10.82 8.18 -1.24
C ASP A 125 12.03 9.12 -1.17
N LYS A 126 11.97 10.13 -0.28
CA LYS A 126 13.01 11.16 -0.12
C LYS A 126 13.41 11.29 1.34
N PRO A 127 14.68 11.65 1.63
CA PRO A 127 15.11 11.90 2.99
C PRO A 127 14.44 13.16 3.56
N TYR A 128 14.08 13.12 4.83
CA TYR A 128 13.58 14.25 5.60
C TYR A 128 14.66 14.80 6.51
N LEU A 129 14.72 16.14 6.67
CA LEU A 129 15.75 16.81 7.48
C LEU A 129 15.64 16.51 8.97
N ASP A 130 14.46 16.32 9.49
CA ASP A 130 14.20 16.13 10.91
C ASP A 130 13.20 14.99 11.10
N MET A 131 13.65 13.78 10.77
CA MET A 131 12.82 12.59 10.82
C MET A 131 12.34 12.30 12.24
N GLU A 132 13.14 12.61 13.24
CA GLU A 132 12.77 12.38 14.64
C GLU A 132 11.53 13.18 15.08
N HIS A 133 11.53 14.49 14.84
CA HIS A 133 10.36 15.33 15.10
C HIS A 133 9.18 15.00 14.19
N TYR A 134 9.47 14.62 12.95
CA TYR A 134 8.45 14.23 11.99
C TYR A 134 7.66 13.04 12.49
N VAL A 135 8.33 11.97 12.85
CA VAL A 135 7.74 10.73 13.38
C VAL A 135 6.97 10.99 14.67
N GLN A 136 7.54 11.80 15.58
CA GLN A 136 6.87 12.15 16.84
C GLN A 136 5.52 12.84 16.64
N ARG A 137 5.36 13.60 15.55
CA ARG A 137 4.13 14.35 15.24
C ARG A 137 3.14 13.60 14.37
N SER A 138 3.57 12.55 13.68
CA SER A 138 2.76 11.88 12.66
C SER A 138 1.63 11.03 13.22
N ASN A 139 1.77 10.54 14.47
CA ASN A 139 0.83 9.59 15.10
C ASN A 139 0.56 8.33 14.26
N ALA A 140 1.48 7.97 13.35
CA ALA A 140 1.38 6.77 12.53
C ALA A 140 1.96 5.55 13.24
N ASP A 141 1.49 4.37 12.88
CA ASP A 141 1.94 3.10 13.45
C ASP A 141 3.17 2.54 12.72
N ASN A 142 3.29 2.84 11.42
CA ASN A 142 4.28 2.23 10.53
C ASN A 142 4.97 3.29 9.66
N MET A 143 6.25 3.07 9.36
CA MET A 143 6.98 3.84 8.36
C MET A 143 7.26 2.99 7.13
N HIS A 144 6.94 3.53 5.95
CA HIS A 144 7.11 2.84 4.67
C HIS A 144 8.16 3.54 3.80
N PRO A 145 9.45 3.49 4.15
CA PRO A 145 10.52 4.07 3.35
C PRO A 145 10.77 3.30 2.07
N ARG A 146 11.19 4.00 1.02
CA ARG A 146 11.90 3.35 -0.07
C ARG A 146 13.19 2.73 0.47
N TYR A 147 13.48 1.46 0.15
CA TYR A 147 14.57 0.69 0.75
C TYR A 147 15.94 1.37 0.68
N MET A 148 16.23 2.12 -0.39
CA MET A 148 17.48 2.87 -0.54
C MET A 148 17.69 3.93 0.56
N LEU A 149 16.61 4.42 1.18
CA LEU A 149 16.72 5.36 2.30
C LEU A 149 17.26 4.68 3.56
N LEU A 150 16.90 3.41 3.79
CA LEU A 150 17.44 2.61 4.90
C LEU A 150 18.92 2.24 4.67
N GLN A 151 19.35 2.14 3.41
CA GLN A 151 20.78 1.97 3.08
C GLN A 151 21.56 3.25 3.30
N TYR A 152 20.98 4.40 2.94
CA TYR A 152 21.59 5.72 3.08
C TYR A 152 21.61 6.23 4.53
N GLN A 153 20.56 5.93 5.30
CA GLN A 153 20.36 6.35 6.70
C GLN A 153 20.01 5.14 7.56
N PRO A 154 20.97 4.24 7.87
CA PRO A 154 20.71 3.00 8.60
C PRO A 154 20.19 3.24 10.03
N GLU A 155 20.48 4.41 10.62
CA GLU A 155 19.99 4.84 11.93
C GLU A 155 18.45 4.97 12.00
N LEU A 156 17.77 5.05 10.87
CA LEU A 156 16.30 5.11 10.80
C LEU A 156 15.65 3.85 11.38
N MET A 157 16.28 2.69 11.25
CA MET A 157 15.77 1.44 11.83
C MET A 157 15.64 1.53 13.36
N GLU A 158 16.72 1.98 14.01
CA GLU A 158 16.73 2.19 15.48
C GLU A 158 15.72 3.28 15.90
N LEU A 159 15.65 4.36 15.13
CA LEU A 159 14.70 5.45 15.37
C LEU A 159 13.25 4.97 15.36
N PHE A 160 12.85 4.19 14.36
CA PHE A 160 11.47 3.75 14.20
C PHE A 160 11.13 2.64 15.20
N HIS A 161 11.94 1.60 15.29
CA HIS A 161 11.73 0.52 16.24
C HIS A 161 11.80 1.00 17.69
N GLY A 162 12.68 1.96 18.01
CA GLY A 162 12.76 2.57 19.34
C GLY A 162 11.47 3.31 19.75
N ARG A 163 10.59 3.62 18.79
CA ARG A 163 9.25 4.19 19.02
C ARG A 163 8.12 3.18 18.89
N GLY A 164 8.44 1.91 18.72
CA GLY A 164 7.46 0.83 18.55
C GLY A 164 6.78 0.84 17.16
N MET A 165 7.33 1.55 16.19
CA MET A 165 6.81 1.58 14.83
C MET A 165 7.39 0.43 14.01
N LYS A 166 6.56 -0.17 13.14
CA LYS A 166 7.04 -1.14 12.13
C LYS A 166 7.65 -0.42 10.93
N VAL A 167 8.59 -1.08 10.27
CA VAL A 167 9.26 -0.60 9.05
C VAL A 167 8.92 -1.53 7.89
N ASN A 168 8.12 -1.04 6.94
CA ASN A 168 7.67 -1.76 5.75
C ASN A 168 8.31 -1.11 4.51
N THR A 169 9.27 -1.77 3.90
CA THR A 169 10.06 -1.14 2.82
C THR A 169 9.63 -1.58 1.42
N TRP A 170 9.89 -0.75 0.40
CA TRP A 170 9.45 -0.92 -0.99
C TRP A 170 10.41 -0.28 -1.99
N THR A 171 10.39 -0.61 -3.28
CA THR A 171 9.99 -1.87 -3.86
C THR A 171 11.28 -2.66 -4.08
N VAL A 172 11.45 -3.78 -3.39
CA VAL A 172 12.69 -4.58 -3.39
C VAL A 172 12.50 -5.77 -4.32
N ASN A 173 13.20 -5.76 -5.47
CA ASN A 173 12.95 -6.73 -6.53
C ASN A 173 14.12 -7.68 -6.81
N ASP A 174 15.29 -7.44 -6.27
CA ASP A 174 16.47 -8.29 -6.43
C ASP A 174 16.89 -8.95 -5.12
N GLU A 175 17.49 -10.13 -5.21
CA GLU A 175 17.84 -10.97 -4.05
C GLU A 175 18.88 -10.32 -3.13
N GLU A 176 19.80 -9.51 -3.66
CA GLU A 176 20.83 -8.85 -2.85
C GLU A 176 20.19 -7.83 -1.89
N ASN A 177 19.31 -6.99 -2.42
CA ASN A 177 18.58 -6.01 -1.61
C ASN A 177 17.54 -6.69 -0.71
N MET A 178 16.92 -7.81 -1.10
CA MET A 178 16.05 -8.59 -0.21
C MET A 178 16.81 -9.07 1.02
N LYS A 179 18.00 -9.67 0.83
CA LYS A 179 18.88 -10.11 1.93
C LYS A 179 19.35 -8.95 2.80
N ASP A 180 19.71 -7.81 2.20
CA ASP A 180 20.11 -6.61 2.96
C ASP A 180 18.96 -6.09 3.84
N MET A 181 17.75 -6.02 3.30
CA MET A 181 16.58 -5.55 4.08
C MET A 181 16.21 -6.53 5.21
N ILE A 182 16.27 -7.84 4.97
CA ILE A 182 16.07 -8.86 6.01
C ILE A 182 17.14 -8.72 7.11
N ALA A 183 18.41 -8.57 6.72
CA ALA A 183 19.50 -8.40 7.68
C ALA A 183 19.40 -7.12 8.51
N ARG A 184 18.77 -6.06 7.99
CA ARG A 184 18.47 -4.82 8.73
C ARG A 184 17.29 -4.97 9.68
N GLY A 185 16.52 -6.06 9.60
CA GLY A 185 15.39 -6.32 10.48
C GLY A 185 14.13 -5.53 10.10
N VAL A 186 13.88 -5.26 8.81
CA VAL A 186 12.60 -4.66 8.38
C VAL A 186 11.44 -5.61 8.67
N ASP A 187 10.29 -5.07 9.03
CA ASP A 187 9.12 -5.88 9.41
C ASP A 187 8.36 -6.43 8.20
N CYS A 188 8.41 -5.73 7.06
CA CYS A 188 7.80 -6.16 5.81
C CYS A 188 8.58 -5.66 4.61
N ILE A 189 8.64 -6.49 3.55
CA ILE A 189 9.22 -6.14 2.26
C ILE A 189 8.13 -6.21 1.19
N ILE A 190 7.94 -5.10 0.48
CA ILE A 190 7.03 -5.01 -0.67
C ILE A 190 7.84 -5.27 -1.94
N SER A 191 7.47 -6.30 -2.70
CA SER A 191 8.16 -6.76 -3.91
C SER A 191 7.18 -7.12 -5.03
N ASN A 192 7.65 -6.98 -6.28
CA ASN A 192 6.96 -7.53 -7.46
C ASN A 192 7.24 -9.04 -7.67
N HIS A 193 8.16 -9.61 -6.87
CA HIS A 193 8.59 -11.00 -6.93
C HIS A 193 8.45 -11.68 -5.57
N PRO A 194 7.20 -11.86 -5.06
CA PRO A 194 6.97 -12.43 -3.73
C PRO A 194 7.43 -13.89 -3.62
N ASP A 195 7.41 -14.65 -4.70
CA ASP A 195 7.93 -16.00 -4.80
C ASP A 195 9.45 -16.08 -4.57
N VAL A 196 10.20 -15.12 -5.14
CA VAL A 196 11.63 -14.97 -4.90
C VAL A 196 11.90 -14.55 -3.45
N LEU A 197 11.14 -13.58 -2.96
CA LEU A 197 11.29 -13.08 -1.59
C LEU A 197 11.06 -14.17 -0.54
N CYS A 198 10.02 -15.01 -0.70
CA CYS A 198 9.77 -16.13 0.22
C CYS A 198 10.95 -17.09 0.26
N ARG A 199 11.50 -17.49 -0.91
CA ARG A 199 12.68 -18.35 -0.97
C ARG A 199 13.90 -17.72 -0.27
N VAL A 200 14.16 -16.43 -0.52
CA VAL A 200 15.29 -15.72 0.11
C VAL A 200 15.09 -15.63 1.63
N ALA A 201 13.87 -15.42 2.11
CA ALA A 201 13.59 -15.37 3.54
C ALA A 201 13.80 -16.73 4.22
N ASP A 202 13.39 -17.83 3.59
CA ASP A 202 13.62 -19.19 4.10
C ASP A 202 15.13 -19.48 4.20
N ASP A 203 15.92 -19.14 3.14
CA ASP A 203 17.38 -19.37 3.10
C ASP A 203 18.15 -18.56 4.16
N VAL A 204 17.61 -17.44 4.64
CA VAL A 204 18.28 -16.57 5.64
C VAL A 204 17.89 -16.96 7.07
N CYS A 205 16.70 -17.54 7.25
CA CYS A 205 16.18 -17.92 8.59
C CYS A 205 16.56 -19.35 9.03
N ASP A 206 17.12 -20.18 8.12
CA ASP A 206 17.70 -21.50 8.39
C ASP A 206 19.19 -21.38 8.80
#